data_0af631f11c4ab9a647e4d6532ee91a56
#
_entry.id   0af631f11c4ab9a647e4d6532ee91a56
#
_cell.length_a   1.000
_cell.length_b   1.000
_cell.length_c   1.000
_cell.angle_alpha   90.00
_cell.angle_beta   90.00
_cell.angle_gamma   90.00
#
_symmetry.space_group_name_H-M   'P 1'
#
loop_
_entity.id
_entity.type
_entity.pdbx_description
1 polymer ?
#
loop_
_entity_poly.entity_id
_entity_poly.type
_entity_poly.pdbx_seq_one_letter_code
_entity_poly.pdbx_strand_id
1 'polypeptide(L)'
;MTVVVNHLHFRDPLTDDVVQTCRDVVSRIVGGGATRAQVVSVDETHLILVLEFASVADADRVAQEVGGPWMRQHILPLLARGPERSVGEVVAAGST
;
A
#
# COMPACT_ATOMS: atom_id res chain seq x y z
N MET A 1 1.74 -1.18 -17.17
CA MET A 1 1.41 -1.55 -15.77
C MET A 1 2.05 -0.56 -14.82
N THR A 2 1.22 0.11 -14.06
CA THR A 2 1.66 1.10 -13.08
C THR A 2 1.81 0.44 -11.71
N VAL A 3 2.93 0.68 -11.04
CA VAL A 3 3.20 0.15 -9.71
C VAL A 3 3.33 1.29 -8.72
N VAL A 4 2.64 1.18 -7.60
CA VAL A 4 2.75 2.10 -6.47
C VAL A 4 3.42 1.37 -5.32
N VAL A 5 4.47 1.96 -4.76
CA VAL A 5 5.18 1.42 -3.60
C VAL A 5 5.12 2.45 -2.48
N ASN A 6 4.63 2.03 -1.33
CA ASN A 6 4.61 2.85 -0.12
C ASN A 6 5.43 2.19 0.98
N HIS A 7 6.44 2.88 1.49
CA HIS A 7 7.17 2.46 2.69
C HIS A 7 6.52 3.11 3.91
N LEU A 8 6.14 2.27 4.87
CA LEU A 8 5.50 2.69 6.12
C LEU A 8 6.42 2.33 7.29
N HIS A 9 6.93 3.34 7.99
CA HIS A 9 7.80 3.17 9.15
C HIS A 9 7.01 3.51 10.41
N PHE A 10 6.74 2.51 11.24
CA PHE A 10 5.94 2.64 12.46
C PHE A 10 6.81 3.01 13.65
N ARG A 11 6.24 3.75 14.62
CA ARG A 11 6.93 4.10 15.86
C ARG A 11 7.11 2.91 16.79
N ASP A 12 6.13 2.00 16.79
CA ASP A 12 6.10 0.84 17.66
C ASP A 12 6.02 -0.44 16.83
N PRO A 13 6.40 -1.60 17.39
CA PRO A 13 6.26 -2.88 16.71
C PRO A 13 4.82 -3.12 16.23
N LEU A 14 4.71 -3.73 15.05
CA LEU A 14 3.43 -4.05 14.44
C LEU A 14 2.60 -4.97 15.32
N THR A 15 1.31 -4.66 15.44
CA THR A 15 0.35 -5.50 16.15
C THR A 15 -0.49 -6.30 15.17
N ASP A 16 -1.16 -7.35 15.67
CA ASP A 16 -2.10 -8.13 14.85
C ASP A 16 -3.23 -7.26 14.31
N ASP A 17 -3.68 -6.26 15.07
CA ASP A 17 -4.71 -5.32 14.62
C ASP A 17 -4.26 -4.50 13.41
N VAL A 18 -3.02 -4.02 13.41
CA VAL A 18 -2.45 -3.28 12.28
C VAL A 18 -2.36 -4.18 11.05
N VAL A 19 -1.89 -5.42 11.23
CA VAL A 19 -1.79 -6.38 10.13
C VAL A 19 -3.18 -6.69 9.56
N GLN A 20 -4.19 -6.86 10.42
CA GLN A 20 -5.56 -7.12 9.97
C GLN A 20 -6.13 -5.92 9.21
N THR A 21 -5.87 -4.70 9.68
CA THR A 21 -6.24 -3.47 8.96
C THR A 21 -5.63 -3.43 7.56
N CYS A 22 -4.38 -3.86 7.43
CA CYS A 22 -3.71 -3.96 6.11
C CYS A 22 -4.36 -5.03 5.22
N ARG A 23 -4.73 -6.18 5.78
CA ARG A 23 -5.45 -7.23 5.02
C ARG A 23 -6.78 -6.71 4.48
N ASP A 24 -7.50 -5.96 5.29
CA ASP A 24 -8.81 -5.40 4.91
C ASP A 24 -8.65 -4.39 3.77
N VAL A 25 -7.65 -3.51 3.83
CA VAL A 25 -7.45 -2.51 2.76
C VAL A 25 -7.00 -3.15 1.46
N VAL A 26 -6.19 -4.21 1.49
CA VAL A 26 -5.76 -4.93 0.29
C VAL A 26 -6.97 -5.41 -0.50
N SER A 27 -7.96 -6.00 0.17
CA SER A 27 -9.20 -6.45 -0.48
C SER A 27 -9.98 -5.29 -1.10
N ARG A 28 -10.05 -4.16 -0.40
CA ARG A 28 -10.76 -2.96 -0.89
C ARG A 28 -10.04 -2.33 -2.08
N ILE A 29 -8.71 -2.32 -2.08
CA ILE A 29 -7.89 -1.78 -3.16
C ILE A 29 -8.09 -2.62 -4.44
N VAL A 30 -8.06 -3.95 -4.33
CA VAL A 30 -8.33 -4.84 -5.46
C VAL A 30 -9.76 -4.67 -5.95
N GLY A 31 -10.73 -4.64 -5.04
CA GLY A 31 -12.14 -4.38 -5.38
C GLY A 31 -12.36 -3.02 -6.04
N GLY A 32 -11.52 -2.04 -5.75
CA GLY A 32 -11.55 -0.70 -6.32
C GLY A 32 -10.90 -0.57 -7.70
N GLY A 33 -10.12 -1.57 -8.14
CA GLY A 33 -9.54 -1.57 -9.48
C GLY A 33 -8.06 -1.91 -9.59
N ALA A 34 -7.36 -2.19 -8.49
CA ALA A 34 -5.99 -2.70 -8.58
C ALA A 34 -5.99 -4.10 -9.18
N THR A 35 -5.00 -4.39 -10.02
CA THR A 35 -4.80 -5.73 -10.56
C THR A 35 -4.13 -6.65 -9.55
N ARG A 36 -3.36 -6.07 -8.62
CA ARG A 36 -2.68 -6.79 -7.56
C ARG A 36 -2.39 -5.86 -6.40
N ALA A 37 -2.42 -6.37 -5.18
CA ALA A 37 -2.05 -5.63 -3.98
C ALA A 37 -1.36 -6.57 -3.00
N GLN A 38 -0.23 -6.14 -2.45
CA GLN A 38 0.53 -6.90 -1.46
C GLN A 38 0.98 -5.98 -0.33
N VAL A 39 1.04 -6.54 0.87
CA VAL A 39 1.69 -5.91 2.02
C VAL A 39 2.84 -6.81 2.43
N VAL A 40 4.04 -6.26 2.46
CA VAL A 40 5.27 -6.98 2.77
C VAL A 40 5.81 -6.48 4.10
N SER A 41 6.06 -7.39 5.03
CA SER A 41 6.73 -7.06 6.29
C SER A 41 8.24 -7.20 6.10
N VAL A 42 8.97 -6.10 6.26
CA VAL A 42 10.44 -6.07 6.18
C VAL A 42 11.03 -6.42 7.55
N ASP A 43 10.50 -5.79 8.58
CA ASP A 43 10.84 -6.06 9.97
C ASP A 43 9.65 -5.68 10.87
N GLU A 44 9.85 -5.68 12.20
CA GLU A 44 8.76 -5.46 13.15
C GLU A 44 8.16 -4.05 13.14
N THR A 45 8.83 -3.08 12.48
CA THR A 45 8.36 -1.68 12.38
C THR A 45 8.27 -1.16 10.96
N HIS A 46 8.50 -1.99 9.94
CA HIS A 46 8.54 -1.55 8.54
C HIS A 46 7.67 -2.44 7.66
N LEU A 47 6.64 -1.86 7.08
CA LEU A 47 5.81 -2.48 6.04
C LEU A 47 6.02 -1.78 4.71
N ILE A 48 5.85 -2.55 3.64
CA ILE A 48 5.81 -2.01 2.28
C ILE A 48 4.47 -2.42 1.66
N LEU A 49 3.73 -1.44 1.11
CA LEU A 49 2.60 -1.72 0.24
C LEU A 49 3.08 -1.71 -1.20
N VAL A 50 2.76 -2.77 -1.95
CA VAL A 50 3.05 -2.87 -3.38
C VAL A 50 1.74 -3.08 -4.12
N LEU A 51 1.37 -2.11 -4.95
CA LEU A 51 0.09 -2.08 -5.66
C LEU A 51 0.34 -2.01 -7.15
N GLU A 52 -0.40 -2.79 -7.93
CA GLU A 52 -0.32 -2.79 -9.38
C GLU A 52 -1.65 -2.37 -9.99
N PHE A 53 -1.60 -1.50 -10.99
CA PHE A 53 -2.75 -0.97 -11.70
C PHE A 53 -2.53 -1.03 -13.21
N ALA A 54 -3.62 -1.07 -13.97
CA ALA A 54 -3.53 -1.01 -15.43
C ALA A 54 -3.02 0.36 -15.91
N SER A 55 -3.32 1.44 -15.16
CA SER A 55 -2.94 2.80 -15.55
C SER A 55 -2.70 3.70 -14.33
N VAL A 56 -2.01 4.82 -14.55
CA VAL A 56 -1.83 5.87 -13.54
C VAL A 56 -3.18 6.42 -13.10
N ALA A 57 -4.13 6.58 -14.03
CA ALA A 57 -5.46 7.09 -13.71
C ALA A 57 -6.19 6.20 -12.70
N ASP A 58 -6.10 4.88 -12.87
CA ASP A 58 -6.67 3.92 -11.92
C ASP A 58 -5.97 4.01 -10.56
N ALA A 59 -4.64 4.12 -10.55
CA ALA A 59 -3.86 4.28 -9.31
C ALA A 59 -4.29 5.54 -8.55
N ASP A 60 -4.44 6.67 -9.24
CA ASP A 60 -4.84 7.94 -8.63
C ASP A 60 -6.27 7.86 -8.07
N ARG A 61 -7.18 7.26 -8.82
CA ARG A 61 -8.58 7.10 -8.39
C ARG A 61 -8.67 6.26 -7.13
N VAL A 62 -8.02 5.11 -7.09
CA VAL A 62 -8.03 4.22 -5.91
C VAL A 62 -7.34 4.87 -4.72
N ALA A 63 -6.25 5.64 -4.96
CA ALA A 63 -5.59 6.40 -3.90
C ALA A 63 -6.55 7.42 -3.27
N GLN A 64 -7.35 8.13 -4.07
CA GLN A 64 -8.31 9.11 -3.57
C GLN A 64 -9.50 8.47 -2.86
N GLU A 65 -10.05 7.38 -3.41
CA GLU A 65 -11.28 6.77 -2.92
C GLU A 65 -11.08 5.78 -1.77
N VAL A 66 -9.94 5.10 -1.73
CA VAL A 66 -9.67 4.01 -0.78
C VAL A 66 -8.39 4.25 0.02
N GLY A 67 -7.25 4.35 -0.65
CA GLY A 67 -5.94 4.34 -0.01
C GLY A 67 -5.70 5.56 0.87
N GLY A 68 -5.99 6.76 0.37
CA GLY A 68 -5.79 7.99 1.12
C GLY A 68 -6.63 8.08 2.39
N PRO A 69 -7.96 7.87 2.30
CA PRO A 69 -8.81 7.84 3.50
C PRO A 69 -8.37 6.78 4.52
N TRP A 70 -8.04 5.58 4.07
CA TRP A 70 -7.54 4.52 4.93
C TRP A 70 -6.24 4.91 5.63
N MET A 71 -5.29 5.45 4.87
CA MET A 71 -4.00 5.88 5.38
C MET A 71 -4.17 6.92 6.49
N ARG A 72 -4.98 7.96 6.23
CA ARG A 72 -5.24 9.02 7.21
C ARG A 72 -5.92 8.51 8.46
N GLN A 73 -6.86 7.60 8.31
CA GLN A 73 -7.69 7.12 9.42
C GLN A 73 -6.95 6.10 10.30
N HIS A 74 -6.19 5.19 9.69
CA HIS A 74 -5.67 4.01 10.40
C HIS A 74 -4.15 3.98 10.54
N ILE A 75 -3.40 4.64 9.68
CA ILE A 75 -1.94 4.44 9.56
C ILE A 75 -1.13 5.66 9.97
N LEU A 76 -1.43 6.85 9.44
CA LEU A 76 -0.63 8.05 9.72
C LEU A 76 -0.39 8.31 11.19
N PRO A 77 -1.39 8.13 12.10
CA PRO A 77 -1.16 8.35 13.53
C PRO A 77 -0.13 7.41 14.17
N LEU A 78 0.17 6.29 13.52
CA LEU A 78 1.07 5.26 14.04
C LEU A 78 2.49 5.36 13.49
N LEU A 79 2.70 6.21 12.48
CA LEU A 79 3.99 6.27 11.79
C LEU A 79 5.01 7.12 12.54
N ALA A 80 6.29 6.68 12.47
CA ALA A 80 7.44 7.44 12.98
C ALA A 80 7.73 8.66 12.08
N ARG A 81 7.41 8.55 10.79
CA ARG A 81 7.59 9.61 9.79
C ARG A 81 6.58 9.40 8.66
N GLY A 82 6.40 10.40 7.79
CA GLY A 82 5.47 10.33 6.67
C GLY A 82 5.77 9.14 5.75
N PRO A 83 4.74 8.61 5.08
CA PRO A 83 4.94 7.51 4.15
C PRO A 83 5.81 7.93 2.97
N GLU A 84 6.67 7.02 2.51
CA GLU A 84 7.51 7.22 1.35
C GLU A 84 6.83 6.54 0.16
N ARG A 85 6.22 7.33 -0.73
CA ARG A 85 5.45 6.83 -1.87
C ARG A 85 6.22 7.03 -3.16
N SER A 86 6.30 5.97 -3.96
CA SER A 86 6.84 6.01 -5.33
C SER A 86 5.83 5.44 -6.29
N VAL A 87 5.74 6.04 -7.47
CA VAL A 87 4.90 5.57 -8.57
C VAL A 87 5.76 5.41 -9.81
N GLY A 88 5.68 4.26 -10.44
CA GLY A 88 6.47 3.98 -11.63
C GLY A 88 5.78 3.02 -12.59
N GLU A 89 6.38 2.88 -13.77
CA GLU A 89 5.93 1.93 -14.76
C GLU A 89 6.84 0.71 -14.78
N VAL A 90 6.24 -0.47 -14.96
CA VAL A 90 7.00 -1.71 -15.13
C VAL A 90 7.72 -1.65 -16.46
N VAL A 91 9.05 -1.73 -16.44
CA VAL A 91 9.88 -1.72 -17.66
C VAL A 91 10.43 -3.10 -18.01
N ALA A 92 10.36 -4.05 -17.07
CA ALA A 92 10.74 -5.44 -17.28
C ALA A 92 10.04 -6.31 -16.23
N ALA A 93 9.61 -7.48 -16.64
CA ALA A 93 8.97 -8.43 -15.73
C ALA A 93 9.31 -9.86 -16.17
N GLY A 94 9.35 -10.77 -15.21
CA GLY A 94 9.55 -12.18 -15.46
C GLY A 94 8.77 -13.00 -14.46
N SER A 95 8.53 -14.28 -14.81
CA SER A 95 7.90 -15.25 -13.92
C SER A 95 8.40 -16.65 -14.25
N THR A 96 8.25 -17.56 -13.29
CA THR A 96 8.59 -18.99 -13.47
C THR A 96 7.35 -19.83 -13.63
#